data_071daff0e63a8114d948dabfe8bf53fd
#
_entry.id   071daff0e63a8114d948dabfe8bf53fd
#
_cell.length_a   1.000
_cell.length_b   1.000
_cell.length_c   1.000
_cell.angle_alpha   90.00
_cell.angle_beta   90.00
_cell.angle_gamma   90.00
#
_symmetry.space_group_name_H-M   'P 1'
#
loop_
_entity.id
_entity.type
_entity.pdbx_description
1 polymer ?
#
loop_
_entity_poly.entity_id
_entity_poly.type
_entity_poly.pdbx_seq_one_letter_code
_entity_poly.pdbx_strand_id
1 'polypeptide(L)'
;MKSILPICALLFLLGLTSNALAACSIKTSAPVIGPVNSFALNSAPQGVMAGAGFYCTPELVALNSTNTLSATLSSANKSNGVPRLLNGAGDAIPYSVCSDASCSPAYQDGGVISWSRTTLLELLGLFNSSDGTMPLYFRTTPGANVPAGTYSDVLTITWVYRFCYVGLDLLGIKICIPNNGTLTSTVNVSVKVTNVCYIDSAPDVEFASAALPSGFSNYSGQLAIRCTKNAAYTVNLASTNASVGDWRQMSQPIANQATAWLQYQFYQPNGSAWTENNNLSVTGSGAAQPANYILKINPTQSNQPAGTYTDTVLVTVSY
;
A
#
# COMPACT_ATOMS: atom_id res chain seq x y z
N MET A 1 72.25 38.51 25.91
CA MET A 1 71.37 37.39 25.88
C MET A 1 69.93 37.91 25.77
N LYS A 2 69.44 38.13 24.55
CA LYS A 2 68.07 38.64 24.30
C LYS A 2 67.25 37.57 23.54
N SER A 3 66.24 37.09 24.20
CA SER A 3 65.02 36.42 23.81
C SER A 3 64.82 36.02 22.35
N ILE A 4 65.01 34.70 22.06
CA ILE A 4 64.59 34.00 20.83
C ILE A 4 63.35 33.11 21.08
N LEU A 5 62.66 33.27 22.21
CA LEU A 5 61.63 32.34 22.67
C LEU A 5 60.20 32.56 22.14
N PRO A 6 59.82 33.69 21.47
CA PRO A 6 58.43 33.80 21.02
C PRO A 6 58.18 33.35 19.55
N ILE A 7 59.20 33.09 18.73
CA ILE A 7 58.99 32.72 17.31
C ILE A 7 58.70 31.24 17.10
N CYS A 8 59.25 30.36 17.96
CA CYS A 8 58.97 28.92 17.88
C CYS A 8 57.55 28.53 18.35
N ALA A 9 56.91 29.32 19.23
CA ALA A 9 55.57 29.03 19.69
C ALA A 9 54.50 29.37 18.64
N LEU A 10 54.77 30.31 17.73
CA LEU A 10 53.82 30.69 16.67
C LEU A 10 53.86 29.72 15.48
N LEU A 11 54.95 28.98 15.27
CA LEU A 11 55.06 27.97 14.22
C LEU A 11 54.45 26.60 14.60
N PHE A 12 54.22 26.37 15.90
CA PHE A 12 53.59 25.12 16.38
C PHE A 12 52.06 25.19 16.40
N LEU A 13 51.45 26.36 16.30
CA LEU A 13 49.99 26.53 16.21
C LEU A 13 49.46 26.43 14.77
N LEU A 14 50.30 26.41 13.75
CA LEU A 14 49.91 26.27 12.34
C LEU A 14 49.88 24.78 11.86
N GLY A 15 50.23 23.82 12.73
CA GLY A 15 50.36 22.41 12.38
C GLY A 15 49.15 21.50 12.66
N LEU A 16 48.04 22.05 13.17
CA LEU A 16 46.85 21.28 13.52
C LEU A 16 45.59 21.71 12.73
N THR A 17 45.75 22.08 11.48
CA THR A 17 44.61 22.06 10.58
C THR A 17 44.39 20.61 10.19
N SER A 18 43.61 19.87 10.99
CA SER A 18 42.94 18.71 10.50
C SER A 18 42.12 19.12 9.28
N ASN A 19 42.57 18.74 8.09
CA ASN A 19 41.75 18.86 6.88
C ASN A 19 40.51 18.03 7.13
N ALA A 20 39.47 18.65 7.67
CA ALA A 20 38.13 18.07 7.63
C ALA A 20 37.71 18.05 6.17
N LEU A 21 38.07 16.98 5.47
CA LEU A 21 37.59 16.71 4.12
C LEU A 21 36.12 16.34 4.26
N ALA A 22 35.24 17.07 3.59
CA ALA A 22 33.86 16.70 3.51
C ALA A 22 33.75 15.26 3.07
N ALA A 23 33.10 14.47 3.89
CA ALA A 23 32.97 13.05 3.68
C ALA A 23 31.55 12.72 3.21
N CYS A 24 31.47 12.03 2.07
CA CYS A 24 30.21 11.35 1.71
C CYS A 24 30.15 9.99 2.40
N SER A 25 28.98 9.64 2.88
CA SER A 25 28.73 8.45 3.69
C SER A 25 27.38 7.81 3.38
N ILE A 26 27.18 6.62 3.94
CA ILE A 26 25.95 5.84 3.77
C ILE A 26 25.27 5.64 5.11
N LYS A 27 23.94 5.76 5.12
CA LYS A 27 23.03 5.33 6.19
C LYS A 27 22.11 4.22 5.68
N THR A 28 21.63 3.38 6.57
CA THR A 28 20.60 2.39 6.25
C THR A 28 19.26 3.11 6.05
N SER A 29 18.47 2.67 5.08
CA SER A 29 17.13 3.19 4.80
C SER A 29 16.13 2.05 4.67
N ALA A 30 14.91 2.27 5.18
CA ALA A 30 13.85 1.28 5.14
C ALA A 30 12.49 1.95 4.88
N PRO A 31 12.22 2.40 3.64
CA PRO A 31 10.93 2.96 3.27
C PRO A 31 9.79 1.96 3.40
N VAL A 32 8.67 2.43 3.95
CA VAL A 32 7.44 1.64 4.10
C VAL A 32 6.30 2.33 3.38
N ILE A 33 5.70 1.63 2.41
CA ILE A 33 4.50 2.08 1.71
C ILE A 33 3.27 1.58 2.46
N GLY A 34 2.35 2.45 2.80
CA GLY A 34 1.09 2.11 3.45
C GLY A 34 1.12 2.14 4.98
N PRO A 35 0.13 1.49 5.65
CA PRO A 35 -0.71 0.39 5.16
C PRO A 35 -1.70 0.78 4.06
N VAL A 36 -1.89 -0.12 3.09
CA VAL A 36 -2.82 0.05 1.97
C VAL A 36 -3.70 -1.19 1.82
N ASN A 37 -4.98 -1.02 1.45
CA ASN A 37 -5.81 -2.17 1.14
C ASN A 37 -5.47 -2.74 -0.27
N SER A 38 -5.75 -4.03 -0.47
CA SER A 38 -5.42 -4.75 -1.71
C SER A 38 -6.06 -4.14 -2.97
N PHE A 39 -7.26 -3.59 -2.87
CA PHE A 39 -7.96 -2.99 -4.03
C PHE A 39 -7.41 -1.62 -4.39
N ALA A 40 -7.01 -0.80 -3.39
CA ALA A 40 -6.31 0.45 -3.65
C ALA A 40 -4.97 0.20 -4.34
N LEU A 41 -4.23 -0.83 -3.89
CA LEU A 41 -2.98 -1.25 -4.53
C LEU A 41 -3.20 -1.73 -5.97
N ASN A 42 -4.28 -2.47 -6.22
CA ASN A 42 -4.60 -2.97 -7.55
C ASN A 42 -5.05 -1.86 -8.51
N SER A 43 -5.75 -0.84 -8.02
CA SER A 43 -6.38 0.19 -8.85
C SER A 43 -5.51 1.41 -9.10
N ALA A 44 -4.60 1.76 -8.19
CA ALA A 44 -3.79 2.97 -8.28
C ALA A 44 -2.37 2.77 -7.73
N PRO A 45 -1.38 3.52 -8.26
CA PRO A 45 -0.02 3.48 -7.71
C PRO A 45 -0.02 3.95 -6.26
N GLN A 46 0.71 3.24 -5.41
CA GLN A 46 0.97 3.62 -4.02
C GLN A 46 2.44 3.98 -3.88
N GLY A 47 2.76 5.01 -3.11
CA GLY A 47 4.14 5.47 -3.06
C GLY A 47 4.55 6.10 -1.74
N VAL A 48 5.85 6.20 -1.56
CA VAL A 48 6.49 6.89 -0.44
C VAL A 48 7.76 7.58 -0.92
N MET A 49 8.02 8.77 -0.41
CA MET A 49 9.33 9.40 -0.47
C MET A 49 10.12 8.99 0.78
N ALA A 50 11.36 8.54 0.59
CA ALA A 50 12.26 8.21 1.68
C ALA A 50 13.70 8.50 1.30
N GLY A 51 14.56 8.64 2.30
CA GLY A 51 15.99 8.71 2.10
C GLY A 51 16.53 7.42 1.48
N ALA A 52 17.47 7.55 0.54
CA ALA A 52 18.11 6.42 -0.13
C ALA A 52 19.49 6.09 0.45
N GLY A 53 19.78 6.64 1.61
CA GLY A 53 20.96 6.31 2.41
C GLY A 53 22.22 7.10 2.06
N PHE A 54 22.32 7.74 0.92
CA PHE A 54 23.50 8.55 0.56
C PHE A 54 23.39 9.97 1.10
N TYR A 55 24.45 10.45 1.73
CA TYR A 55 24.56 11.85 2.17
C TYR A 55 26.00 12.31 2.18
N CYS A 56 26.21 13.63 2.12
CA CYS A 56 27.52 14.25 2.29
C CYS A 56 27.42 15.39 3.33
N THR A 57 28.44 15.53 4.16
CA THR A 57 28.55 16.68 5.07
C THR A 57 29.00 17.91 4.29
N PRO A 58 28.35 19.08 4.45
CA PRO A 58 28.75 20.29 3.76
C PRO A 58 29.96 20.92 4.47
N GLU A 59 31.12 20.74 3.91
CA GLU A 59 32.29 21.55 4.31
C GLU A 59 32.82 22.30 3.10
N LEU A 60 32.67 23.61 3.10
CA LEU A 60 33.18 24.60 2.12
C LEU A 60 32.78 24.36 0.64
N VAL A 61 32.30 25.40 0.04
CA VAL A 61 31.53 25.43 -1.19
C VAL A 61 32.34 26.13 -2.29
N ALA A 62 32.54 25.42 -3.41
CA ALA A 62 32.89 26.08 -4.64
C ALA A 62 31.63 26.63 -5.33
N LEU A 63 31.53 27.92 -5.47
CA LEU A 63 30.57 28.58 -6.35
C LEU A 63 31.01 28.39 -7.79
N ASN A 64 30.08 27.93 -8.67
CA ASN A 64 30.32 27.72 -10.10
C ASN A 64 31.23 26.55 -10.50
N SER A 65 30.95 25.34 -10.01
CA SER A 65 31.57 24.12 -10.50
C SER A 65 30.50 23.07 -10.86
N THR A 66 30.80 22.18 -11.79
CA THR A 66 29.87 21.09 -12.12
C THR A 66 30.01 19.98 -11.10
N ASN A 67 28.97 19.81 -10.28
CA ASN A 67 28.82 18.73 -9.32
C ASN A 67 27.91 17.67 -9.90
N THR A 68 28.32 16.42 -9.89
CA THR A 68 27.53 15.29 -10.43
C THR A 68 27.35 14.20 -9.39
N LEU A 69 26.15 13.63 -9.38
CA LEU A 69 25.78 12.48 -8.58
C LEU A 69 24.98 11.53 -9.48
N SER A 70 25.27 10.24 -9.45
CA SER A 70 24.46 9.23 -10.10
C SER A 70 24.19 8.05 -9.18
N ALA A 71 23.03 7.43 -9.35
CA ALA A 71 22.56 6.28 -8.61
C ALA A 71 22.19 5.17 -9.60
N THR A 72 22.88 4.03 -9.53
CA THR A 72 22.53 2.83 -10.29
C THR A 72 21.77 1.87 -9.39
N LEU A 73 20.60 1.43 -9.83
CA LEU A 73 19.65 0.63 -9.07
C LEU A 73 19.87 -0.87 -9.33
N SER A 74 19.83 -1.70 -8.27
CA SER A 74 19.86 -3.16 -8.39
C SER A 74 18.91 -3.78 -7.36
N SER A 75 17.79 -4.36 -7.84
CA SER A 75 16.80 -5.06 -7.02
C SER A 75 17.18 -6.53 -6.82
N ALA A 76 17.05 -7.04 -5.60
CA ALA A 76 17.25 -8.45 -5.29
C ALA A 76 16.13 -9.33 -5.89
N ASN A 77 14.91 -8.82 -5.96
CA ASN A 77 13.71 -9.56 -6.38
C ASN A 77 13.16 -9.11 -7.74
N LYS A 78 14.03 -8.87 -8.72
CA LYS A 78 13.62 -8.46 -10.06
C LYS A 78 13.05 -9.59 -10.91
N SER A 79 12.19 -9.24 -11.87
CA SER A 79 11.79 -10.13 -12.96
C SER A 79 11.70 -9.33 -14.26
N ASN A 80 12.39 -9.79 -15.30
CA ASN A 80 12.48 -9.08 -16.59
C ASN A 80 12.87 -7.60 -16.42
N GLY A 81 13.82 -7.31 -15.51
CA GLY A 81 14.27 -5.95 -15.23
C GLY A 81 13.33 -5.12 -14.35
N VAL A 82 12.16 -5.63 -13.96
CA VAL A 82 11.20 -4.93 -13.10
C VAL A 82 11.45 -5.32 -11.64
N PRO A 83 11.75 -4.37 -10.74
CA PRO A 83 11.83 -4.60 -9.30
C PRO A 83 10.49 -5.05 -8.74
N ARG A 84 10.50 -5.98 -7.77
CA ARG A 84 9.30 -6.52 -7.14
C ARG A 84 9.46 -6.65 -5.64
N LEU A 85 8.43 -6.29 -4.91
CA LEU A 85 8.27 -6.61 -3.50
C LEU A 85 7.63 -8.00 -3.41
N LEU A 86 8.22 -8.93 -2.65
CA LEU A 86 7.74 -10.29 -2.48
C LEU A 86 7.27 -10.52 -1.04
N ASN A 87 6.25 -11.37 -0.87
CA ASN A 87 5.90 -11.97 0.41
C ASN A 87 6.55 -13.37 0.56
N GLY A 88 6.40 -13.99 1.74
CA GLY A 88 6.94 -15.32 1.99
C GLY A 88 6.32 -16.44 1.15
N ALA A 89 5.19 -16.21 0.50
CA ALA A 89 4.50 -17.16 -0.38
C ALA A 89 4.86 -16.98 -1.87
N GLY A 90 5.64 -15.94 -2.22
CA GLY A 90 6.05 -15.67 -3.59
C GLY A 90 5.09 -14.78 -4.39
N ASP A 91 4.01 -14.26 -3.78
CA ASP A 91 3.21 -13.21 -4.42
C ASP A 91 4.05 -11.93 -4.57
N ALA A 92 3.86 -11.23 -5.68
CA ALA A 92 4.73 -10.12 -6.08
C ALA A 92 3.96 -8.84 -6.36
N ILE A 93 4.52 -7.71 -5.94
CA ILE A 93 4.05 -6.37 -6.25
C ILE A 93 5.17 -5.65 -7.01
N PRO A 94 5.00 -5.37 -8.31
CA PRO A 94 5.98 -4.61 -9.08
C PRO A 94 6.07 -3.18 -8.57
N TYR A 95 7.28 -2.59 -8.61
CA TYR A 95 7.48 -1.19 -8.24
C TYR A 95 8.57 -0.53 -9.11
N SER A 96 8.64 0.78 -9.04
CA SER A 96 9.65 1.61 -9.68
C SER A 96 10.28 2.56 -8.66
N VAL A 97 11.47 3.04 -8.97
CA VAL A 97 12.16 4.09 -8.24
C VAL A 97 12.18 5.35 -9.09
N CYS A 98 11.96 6.50 -8.47
CA CYS A 98 11.87 7.78 -9.19
C CYS A 98 12.70 8.84 -8.49
N SER A 99 13.19 9.82 -9.25
CA SER A 99 13.94 10.96 -8.72
C SER A 99 13.06 12.03 -8.08
N ASP A 100 11.77 12.04 -8.42
CA ASP A 100 10.80 13.03 -7.96
C ASP A 100 9.38 12.45 -7.86
N ALA A 101 8.45 13.25 -7.31
CA ALA A 101 7.06 12.84 -7.08
C ALA A 101 6.27 12.56 -8.37
N SER A 102 6.65 13.16 -9.49
CA SER A 102 5.96 12.94 -10.77
C SER A 102 6.19 11.52 -11.31
N CYS A 103 7.32 10.92 -10.91
CA CYS A 103 7.76 9.60 -11.34
C CYS A 103 7.87 9.49 -12.88
N SER A 104 8.38 10.55 -13.49
CA SER A 104 8.59 10.64 -14.94
C SER A 104 9.99 11.21 -15.21
N PRO A 105 10.96 10.36 -15.55
CA PRO A 105 10.86 8.92 -15.78
C PRO A 105 10.80 8.06 -14.51
N ALA A 106 10.20 6.87 -14.62
CA ALA A 106 10.29 5.80 -13.65
C ALA A 106 11.46 4.88 -13.99
N TYR A 107 12.31 4.58 -13.00
CA TYR A 107 13.50 3.77 -13.20
C TYR A 107 13.28 2.33 -12.74
N GLN A 108 13.83 1.41 -13.50
CA GLN A 108 13.79 -0.04 -13.28
C GLN A 108 15.16 -0.55 -12.80
N ASP A 109 15.30 -1.87 -12.63
CA ASP A 109 16.58 -2.50 -12.32
C ASP A 109 17.63 -2.20 -13.39
N GLY A 110 18.84 -1.85 -12.97
CA GLY A 110 19.91 -1.36 -13.85
C GLY A 110 19.76 0.09 -14.29
N GLY A 111 18.65 0.75 -13.95
CA GLY A 111 18.42 2.15 -14.27
C GLY A 111 19.39 3.07 -13.55
N VAL A 112 19.79 4.16 -14.21
CA VAL A 112 20.71 5.18 -13.67
C VAL A 112 19.98 6.51 -13.55
N ILE A 113 19.86 6.98 -12.32
CA ILE A 113 19.35 8.33 -12.02
C ILE A 113 20.56 9.24 -11.92
N SER A 114 20.52 10.39 -12.59
CA SER A 114 21.63 11.35 -12.59
C SER A 114 21.19 12.74 -12.22
N TRP A 115 22.00 13.39 -11.39
CA TRP A 115 21.82 14.79 -10.98
C TRP A 115 23.10 15.57 -11.33
N SER A 116 22.93 16.76 -11.88
CA SER A 116 24.01 17.70 -12.14
C SER A 116 23.61 19.07 -11.62
N ARG A 117 24.47 19.72 -10.84
CA ARG A 117 24.22 21.04 -10.27
C ARG A 117 25.45 21.92 -10.39
N THR A 118 25.23 23.19 -10.66
CA THR A 118 26.29 24.19 -10.81
C THR A 118 26.67 24.85 -9.51
N THR A 119 25.80 24.81 -8.50
CA THR A 119 26.07 25.33 -7.17
C THR A 119 25.94 24.25 -6.10
N LEU A 120 26.71 24.36 -5.03
CA LEU A 120 26.62 23.42 -3.91
C LEU A 120 25.31 23.62 -3.12
N LEU A 121 24.78 24.84 -3.07
CA LEU A 121 23.52 25.12 -2.40
C LEU A 121 22.37 24.32 -3.03
N GLU A 122 22.34 24.23 -4.36
CA GLU A 122 21.40 23.38 -5.09
C GLU A 122 21.66 21.89 -4.83
N LEU A 123 22.93 21.49 -4.69
CA LEU A 123 23.28 20.11 -4.36
C LEU A 123 22.89 19.75 -2.92
N LEU A 124 23.12 20.65 -1.95
CA LEU A 124 22.71 20.46 -0.56
C LEU A 124 21.20 20.41 -0.40
N GLY A 125 20.46 21.14 -1.24
CA GLY A 125 19.00 21.07 -1.33
C GLY A 125 18.47 19.70 -1.79
N LEU A 126 19.32 18.84 -2.36
CA LEU A 126 18.93 17.48 -2.72
C LEU A 126 18.85 16.53 -1.51
N PHE A 127 19.59 16.78 -0.42
CA PHE A 127 19.60 15.95 0.79
C PHE A 127 18.47 16.35 1.75
N ASN A 128 17.24 16.37 1.27
CA ASN A 128 16.07 16.90 1.98
C ASN A 128 15.10 15.83 2.49
N SER A 129 15.49 14.57 2.50
CA SER A 129 14.73 13.54 3.20
C SER A 129 14.73 13.77 4.72
N SER A 130 13.80 13.15 5.43
CA SER A 130 13.66 13.32 6.89
C SER A 130 14.91 12.89 7.69
N ASP A 131 15.76 12.03 7.13
CA ASP A 131 17.02 11.57 7.72
C ASP A 131 18.27 12.32 7.19
N GLY A 132 18.06 13.34 6.33
CA GLY A 132 19.12 14.16 5.73
C GLY A 132 19.90 13.45 4.62
N THR A 133 19.36 12.36 4.06
CA THR A 133 19.96 11.65 2.92
C THR A 133 19.30 12.04 1.60
N MET A 134 19.82 11.54 0.48
CA MET A 134 19.27 11.75 -0.85
C MET A 134 17.87 11.13 -0.92
N PRO A 135 16.79 11.89 -1.20
CA PRO A 135 15.45 11.35 -1.32
C PRO A 135 15.27 10.60 -2.64
N LEU A 136 14.58 9.46 -2.58
CA LEU A 136 14.01 8.78 -3.73
C LEU A 136 12.54 8.50 -3.49
N TYR A 137 11.79 8.34 -4.57
CA TYR A 137 10.37 8.00 -4.54
C TYR A 137 10.22 6.54 -4.96
N PHE A 138 9.58 5.74 -4.11
CA PHE A 138 9.27 4.33 -4.34
C PHE A 138 7.79 4.22 -4.67
N ARG A 139 7.44 3.66 -5.82
CA ARG A 139 6.07 3.67 -6.31
C ARG A 139 5.66 2.32 -6.88
N THR A 140 4.58 1.72 -6.35
CA THR A 140 4.04 0.45 -6.86
C THR A 140 3.39 0.63 -8.22
N THR A 141 3.40 -0.44 -9.02
CA THR A 141 2.67 -0.51 -10.28
C THR A 141 1.30 -1.12 -10.02
N PRO A 142 0.19 -0.51 -10.49
CA PRO A 142 -1.16 -1.06 -10.35
C PRO A 142 -1.30 -2.42 -11.05
N GLY A 143 -2.36 -3.17 -10.70
CA GLY A 143 -2.70 -4.45 -11.31
C GLY A 143 -2.33 -5.67 -10.46
N ALA A 144 -1.69 -5.48 -9.30
CA ALA A 144 -1.34 -6.59 -8.41
C ALA A 144 -2.55 -7.05 -7.59
N ASN A 145 -3.09 -8.24 -7.91
CA ASN A 145 -4.10 -8.92 -7.09
C ASN A 145 -3.40 -9.86 -6.11
N VAL A 146 -3.14 -9.38 -4.89
CA VAL A 146 -2.33 -10.08 -3.90
C VAL A 146 -3.04 -10.22 -2.56
N PRO A 147 -2.70 -11.24 -1.74
CA PRO A 147 -3.17 -11.37 -0.37
C PRO A 147 -2.71 -10.23 0.54
N ALA A 148 -3.36 -10.08 1.68
CA ALA A 148 -2.85 -9.25 2.75
C ALA A 148 -1.54 -9.82 3.31
N GLY A 149 -0.64 -8.91 3.73
CA GLY A 149 0.67 -9.29 4.25
C GLY A 149 1.71 -8.19 4.05
N THR A 150 2.94 -8.50 4.45
CA THR A 150 4.09 -7.63 4.20
C THR A 150 4.86 -8.13 2.99
N TYR A 151 5.15 -7.25 2.07
CA TYR A 151 5.92 -7.48 0.86
C TYR A 151 7.18 -6.65 0.93
N SER A 152 8.33 -7.21 0.59
CA SER A 152 9.61 -6.53 0.70
C SER A 152 10.57 -6.85 -0.44
N ASP A 153 11.50 -5.92 -0.67
CA ASP A 153 12.66 -6.08 -1.54
C ASP A 153 13.88 -5.43 -0.90
N VAL A 154 15.05 -5.92 -1.28
CA VAL A 154 16.34 -5.31 -0.96
C VAL A 154 16.85 -4.63 -2.20
N LEU A 155 16.81 -3.30 -2.22
CA LEU A 155 17.36 -2.50 -3.30
C LEU A 155 18.78 -2.05 -2.94
N THR A 156 19.74 -2.46 -3.73
CA THR A 156 21.11 -1.98 -3.67
C THR A 156 21.26 -0.79 -4.62
N ILE A 157 21.80 0.32 -4.13
CA ILE A 157 22.03 1.54 -4.93
C ILE A 157 23.53 1.84 -4.93
N THR A 158 24.14 1.82 -6.11
CA THR A 158 25.52 2.24 -6.30
C THR A 158 25.57 3.72 -6.67
N TRP A 159 26.13 4.51 -5.78
CA TRP A 159 26.31 5.95 -5.92
C TRP A 159 27.68 6.27 -6.48
N VAL A 160 27.74 7.05 -7.55
CA VAL A 160 28.98 7.61 -8.08
C VAL A 160 28.87 9.13 -8.00
N TYR A 161 29.80 9.76 -7.32
CA TYR A 161 29.79 11.20 -7.12
C TYR A 161 31.11 11.86 -7.52
N ARG A 162 31.00 13.09 -7.97
CA ARG A 162 32.09 13.99 -8.24
C ARG A 162 31.70 15.41 -7.81
N PHE A 163 32.31 15.87 -6.74
CA PHE A 163 32.05 17.19 -6.16
C PHE A 163 33.30 18.02 -6.12
N CYS A 164 33.16 19.33 -6.30
CA CYS A 164 34.22 20.31 -6.12
C CYS A 164 34.13 20.91 -4.73
N TYR A 165 35.17 20.69 -3.91
CA TYR A 165 35.18 21.16 -2.51
C TYR A 165 35.62 22.57 -2.34
N VAL A 166 36.71 22.98 -2.95
CA VAL A 166 37.25 24.33 -2.86
C VAL A 166 37.44 24.85 -4.26
N GLY A 167 36.69 25.87 -4.62
CA GLY A 167 36.99 26.69 -5.79
C GLY A 167 37.64 27.97 -5.33
N LEU A 168 38.95 28.14 -5.52
CA LEU A 168 39.59 29.42 -5.47
C LEU A 168 39.47 30.05 -6.85
N ASP A 169 38.74 31.18 -6.94
CA ASP A 169 38.79 32.04 -8.12
C ASP A 169 39.96 32.98 -7.92
N LEU A 170 41.12 32.59 -8.42
CA LEU A 170 42.30 33.42 -8.40
C LEU A 170 42.51 34.01 -9.79
N LEU A 171 42.20 35.30 -9.96
CA LEU A 171 42.36 36.03 -11.23
C LEU A 171 41.56 35.46 -12.41
N GLY A 172 40.34 34.95 -12.15
CA GLY A 172 39.48 34.31 -13.17
C GLY A 172 39.82 32.86 -13.50
N ILE A 173 40.78 32.24 -12.82
CA ILE A 173 41.09 30.81 -12.94
C ILE A 173 40.37 30.08 -11.83
N LYS A 174 39.34 29.28 -12.21
CA LYS A 174 38.58 28.42 -11.28
C LYS A 174 39.38 27.15 -11.00
N ILE A 175 39.92 27.03 -9.80
CA ILE A 175 40.57 25.79 -9.35
C ILE A 175 39.54 24.97 -8.58
N CYS A 176 39.18 23.80 -9.11
CA CYS A 176 38.35 22.79 -8.45
C CYS A 176 39.25 21.74 -7.81
N ILE A 177 39.17 21.55 -6.50
CA ILE A 177 39.72 20.35 -5.85
C ILE A 177 38.62 19.29 -5.84
N PRO A 178 38.70 18.25 -6.69
CA PRO A 178 37.63 17.26 -6.79
C PRO A 178 37.65 16.28 -5.62
N ASN A 179 36.46 15.96 -5.11
CA ASN A 179 36.23 14.78 -4.30
C ASN A 179 35.34 13.81 -5.09
N ASN A 180 35.86 12.67 -5.43
CA ASN A 180 35.18 11.66 -6.22
C ASN A 180 35.10 10.37 -5.42
N GLY A 181 34.07 9.60 -5.63
CA GLY A 181 33.98 8.30 -5.00
C GLY A 181 32.81 7.48 -5.51
N THR A 182 32.83 6.24 -5.07
CA THR A 182 31.74 5.28 -5.26
C THR A 182 31.36 4.72 -3.90
N LEU A 183 30.08 4.77 -3.56
CA LEU A 183 29.52 4.20 -2.33
C LEU A 183 28.31 3.34 -2.67
N THR A 184 27.98 2.39 -1.82
CA THR A 184 26.83 1.51 -2.02
C THR A 184 25.93 1.56 -0.79
N SER A 185 24.64 1.89 -1.00
CA SER A 185 23.63 1.81 0.04
C SER A 185 22.69 0.64 -0.19
N THR A 186 22.15 0.13 0.91
CA THR A 186 21.07 -0.87 0.91
C THR A 186 19.79 -0.23 1.44
N VAL A 187 18.72 -0.36 0.66
CA VAL A 187 17.39 0.17 0.99
C VAL A 187 16.41 -0.99 1.07
N ASN A 188 15.84 -1.21 2.24
CA ASN A 188 14.84 -2.25 2.49
C ASN A 188 13.44 -1.70 2.22
N VAL A 189 12.99 -1.81 0.97
CA VAL A 189 11.66 -1.31 0.56
C VAL A 189 10.59 -2.30 1.00
N SER A 190 9.50 -1.81 1.60
CA SER A 190 8.38 -2.67 1.99
C SER A 190 7.02 -2.01 1.78
N VAL A 191 5.98 -2.85 1.62
CA VAL A 191 4.57 -2.44 1.63
C VAL A 191 3.78 -3.36 2.54
N LYS A 192 2.87 -2.78 3.34
CA LYS A 192 1.92 -3.52 4.16
C LYS A 192 0.55 -3.49 3.50
N VAL A 193 0.11 -4.65 3.01
CA VAL A 193 -1.22 -4.84 2.40
C VAL A 193 -2.20 -5.34 3.46
N THR A 194 -3.38 -4.73 3.53
CA THR A 194 -4.44 -5.09 4.48
C THR A 194 -5.62 -5.75 3.79
N ASN A 195 -6.34 -6.61 4.54
CA ASN A 195 -7.62 -7.16 4.11
C ASN A 195 -8.67 -6.05 4.02
N VAL A 196 -9.58 -6.23 3.07
CA VAL A 196 -10.82 -5.46 2.96
C VAL A 196 -11.86 -6.26 2.19
N CYS A 197 -13.13 -6.09 2.54
CA CYS A 197 -14.27 -6.63 1.82
C CYS A 197 -15.24 -5.52 1.44
N TYR A 198 -15.95 -5.70 0.32
CA TYR A 198 -17.03 -4.85 -0.15
C TYR A 198 -18.24 -5.71 -0.53
N ILE A 199 -19.43 -5.22 -0.21
CA ILE A 199 -20.68 -5.74 -0.76
C ILE A 199 -20.95 -4.93 -2.02
N ASP A 200 -20.69 -5.54 -3.19
CA ASP A 200 -20.86 -4.86 -4.48
C ASP A 200 -22.36 -4.81 -4.89
N SER A 201 -23.16 -5.82 -4.48
CA SER A 201 -24.60 -5.87 -4.72
C SER A 201 -25.33 -6.74 -3.71
N ALA A 202 -26.48 -6.24 -3.22
CA ALA A 202 -27.46 -6.95 -2.40
C ALA A 202 -28.86 -6.54 -2.90
N PRO A 203 -29.37 -7.18 -3.97
CA PRO A 203 -30.63 -6.78 -4.59
C PRO A 203 -31.84 -7.13 -3.71
N ASP A 204 -32.88 -6.33 -3.80
CA ASP A 204 -34.18 -6.63 -3.23
C ASP A 204 -34.77 -7.91 -3.86
N VAL A 205 -35.60 -8.63 -3.09
CA VAL A 205 -36.22 -9.88 -3.50
C VAL A 205 -37.74 -9.79 -3.37
N GLU A 206 -38.43 -10.17 -4.42
CA GLU A 206 -39.87 -10.26 -4.44
C GLU A 206 -40.31 -11.68 -4.84
N PHE A 207 -41.19 -12.30 -4.04
CA PHE A 207 -41.83 -13.54 -4.42
C PHE A 207 -43.04 -13.29 -5.32
N ALA A 208 -43.21 -14.13 -6.32
CA ALA A 208 -44.48 -14.16 -7.04
C ALA A 208 -45.65 -14.46 -6.09
N SER A 209 -46.81 -13.82 -6.28
CA SER A 209 -47.97 -14.00 -5.41
C SER A 209 -48.48 -15.45 -5.42
N ALA A 210 -48.91 -15.90 -4.27
CA ALA A 210 -49.56 -17.22 -4.11
C ALA A 210 -50.76 -17.11 -3.16
N ALA A 211 -51.75 -17.97 -3.38
CA ALA A 211 -52.95 -17.97 -2.55
C ALA A 211 -52.74 -18.59 -1.15
N LEU A 212 -51.77 -19.53 -1.04
CA LEU A 212 -51.46 -20.26 0.19
C LEU A 212 -49.91 -20.28 0.38
N PRO A 213 -49.39 -20.44 1.61
CA PRO A 213 -47.98 -20.55 1.90
C PRO A 213 -47.31 -21.71 1.12
N SER A 214 -47.96 -22.84 0.93
CA SER A 214 -47.45 -23.99 0.16
C SER A 214 -47.42 -23.75 -1.35
N GLY A 215 -48.05 -22.70 -1.86
CA GLY A 215 -48.09 -22.37 -3.30
C GLY A 215 -46.96 -21.47 -3.77
N PHE A 216 -46.12 -20.91 -2.86
CA PHE A 216 -45.02 -20.10 -3.26
C PHE A 216 -43.88 -20.90 -3.93
N SER A 217 -43.41 -20.42 -5.06
CA SER A 217 -42.20 -20.96 -5.69
C SER A 217 -40.94 -20.46 -4.96
N ASN A 218 -39.90 -21.32 -4.96
CA ASN A 218 -38.60 -20.90 -4.45
C ASN A 218 -38.03 -19.80 -5.31
N TYR A 219 -37.35 -18.85 -4.66
CA TYR A 219 -36.57 -17.81 -5.33
C TYR A 219 -35.08 -18.13 -5.26
N SER A 220 -34.37 -18.03 -6.38
CA SER A 220 -32.90 -18.14 -6.42
C SER A 220 -32.27 -16.79 -6.68
N GLY A 221 -31.36 -16.38 -5.82
CA GLY A 221 -30.69 -15.11 -5.89
C GLY A 221 -29.21 -15.19 -5.54
N GLN A 222 -28.53 -14.06 -5.62
CA GLN A 222 -27.13 -13.92 -5.25
C GLN A 222 -26.85 -12.54 -4.67
N LEU A 223 -25.91 -12.50 -3.73
CA LEU A 223 -25.19 -11.30 -3.34
C LEU A 223 -23.87 -11.26 -4.14
N ALA A 224 -23.35 -10.08 -4.47
CA ALA A 224 -22.02 -9.95 -5.02
C ALA A 224 -21.10 -9.35 -3.95
N ILE A 225 -20.06 -10.10 -3.58
CA ILE A 225 -19.12 -9.73 -2.52
C ILE A 225 -17.70 -9.81 -3.08
N ARG A 226 -16.88 -8.83 -2.76
CA ARG A 226 -15.48 -8.74 -3.19
C ARG A 226 -14.60 -8.59 -1.97
N CYS A 227 -13.77 -9.60 -1.70
CA CYS A 227 -12.79 -9.60 -0.61
C CYS A 227 -11.37 -9.76 -1.15
N THR A 228 -10.38 -9.27 -0.40
CA THR A 228 -8.96 -9.46 -0.67
C THR A 228 -8.66 -10.93 -0.99
N LYS A 229 -7.79 -11.19 -1.97
CA LYS A 229 -7.33 -12.54 -2.34
C LYS A 229 -6.88 -13.32 -1.10
N ASN A 230 -7.31 -14.57 -0.99
CA ASN A 230 -7.05 -15.50 0.11
C ASN A 230 -7.55 -15.03 1.50
N ALA A 231 -8.29 -13.93 1.62
CA ALA A 231 -8.93 -13.56 2.86
C ALA A 231 -10.09 -14.51 3.16
N ALA A 232 -10.07 -15.17 4.30
CA ALA A 232 -11.25 -15.86 4.80
C ALA A 232 -12.28 -14.83 5.26
N TYR A 233 -13.53 -14.99 4.85
CA TYR A 233 -14.62 -14.12 5.29
C TYR A 233 -15.90 -14.90 5.49
N THR A 234 -16.80 -14.35 6.30
CA THR A 234 -18.14 -14.89 6.53
C THR A 234 -19.21 -13.88 6.15
N VAL A 235 -20.33 -14.37 5.66
CA VAL A 235 -21.50 -13.56 5.34
C VAL A 235 -22.63 -13.93 6.28
N ASN A 236 -23.10 -12.96 7.06
CA ASN A 236 -24.23 -13.07 7.96
C ASN A 236 -25.45 -12.36 7.35
N LEU A 237 -26.62 -12.96 7.52
CA LEU A 237 -27.92 -12.40 7.16
C LEU A 237 -28.77 -12.29 8.44
N ALA A 238 -29.03 -11.07 8.90
CA ALA A 238 -29.86 -10.84 10.08
C ALA A 238 -31.20 -10.17 9.68
N SER A 239 -32.31 -10.77 10.07
CA SER A 239 -33.65 -10.22 9.88
C SER A 239 -33.93 -9.14 10.92
N THR A 240 -34.64 -8.06 10.55
CA THR A 240 -35.09 -7.06 11.50
C THR A 240 -36.29 -7.53 12.33
N ASN A 241 -37.05 -8.49 11.83
CA ASN A 241 -38.14 -9.13 12.56
C ASN A 241 -37.62 -10.34 13.35
N ALA A 242 -38.25 -10.62 14.50
CA ALA A 242 -37.91 -11.77 15.33
C ALA A 242 -38.14 -13.09 14.57
N SER A 243 -37.20 -14.04 14.69
CA SER A 243 -37.36 -15.39 14.12
C SER A 243 -38.16 -16.30 15.03
N VAL A 244 -38.81 -17.30 14.46
CA VAL A 244 -39.48 -18.39 15.19
C VAL A 244 -38.80 -19.70 14.83
N GLY A 245 -38.03 -20.27 15.74
CA GLY A 245 -37.10 -21.36 15.42
C GLY A 245 -36.10 -20.92 14.37
N ASP A 246 -35.93 -21.73 13.31
CA ASP A 246 -35.03 -21.40 12.19
C ASP A 246 -35.68 -20.50 11.12
N TRP A 247 -36.95 -20.12 11.28
CA TRP A 247 -37.70 -19.36 10.30
C TRP A 247 -37.66 -17.85 10.60
N ARG A 248 -37.25 -17.05 9.65
CA ARG A 248 -37.41 -15.60 9.62
C ARG A 248 -38.86 -15.25 9.34
N GLN A 249 -39.30 -14.02 9.65
CA GLN A 249 -40.64 -13.57 9.47
C GLN A 249 -40.73 -12.26 8.69
N MET A 250 -41.53 -12.24 7.62
CA MET A 250 -42.00 -11.02 7.01
C MET A 250 -43.28 -10.58 7.75
N SER A 251 -43.46 -9.29 7.97
CA SER A 251 -44.61 -8.72 8.67
C SER A 251 -45.56 -8.01 7.73
N GLN A 252 -46.84 -8.06 8.06
CA GLN A 252 -47.90 -7.25 7.47
C GLN A 252 -48.76 -6.69 8.57
N PRO A 253 -48.96 -5.36 8.64
CA PRO A 253 -49.96 -4.74 9.50
C PRO A 253 -51.38 -5.14 9.05
N ILE A 254 -52.21 -5.58 9.99
CA ILE A 254 -53.62 -5.90 9.77
C ILE A 254 -54.52 -5.08 10.67
N ALA A 255 -55.86 -5.18 10.53
CA ALA A 255 -56.80 -4.42 11.33
C ALA A 255 -56.57 -4.60 12.84
N ASN A 256 -56.99 -3.59 13.64
CA ASN A 256 -56.87 -3.53 15.11
C ASN A 256 -55.44 -3.58 15.65
N GLN A 257 -54.45 -3.00 14.92
CA GLN A 257 -53.04 -2.95 15.31
C GLN A 257 -52.35 -4.33 15.45
N ALA A 258 -52.97 -5.39 14.97
CA ALA A 258 -52.34 -6.72 14.92
C ALA A 258 -51.36 -6.80 13.75
N THR A 259 -50.45 -7.77 13.82
CA THR A 259 -49.46 -8.08 12.77
C THR A 259 -49.64 -9.52 12.35
N ALA A 260 -49.76 -9.74 11.04
CA ALA A 260 -49.68 -11.06 10.44
C ALA A 260 -48.22 -11.35 10.03
N TRP A 261 -47.83 -12.60 10.07
CA TRP A 261 -46.46 -13.04 9.87
C TRP A 261 -46.37 -14.12 8.82
N LEU A 262 -45.49 -13.97 7.82
CA LEU A 262 -45.19 -14.97 6.81
C LEU A 262 -43.75 -15.46 6.99
N GLN A 263 -43.62 -16.73 7.31
CA GLN A 263 -42.30 -17.37 7.59
C GLN A 263 -41.57 -17.67 6.31
N TYR A 264 -40.25 -17.40 6.30
CA TYR A 264 -39.35 -17.67 5.18
C TYR A 264 -37.95 -18.00 5.67
N GLN A 265 -37.10 -18.58 4.80
CA GLN A 265 -35.71 -18.88 5.12
C GLN A 265 -34.82 -18.84 3.89
N PHE A 266 -33.60 -18.31 4.09
CA PHE A 266 -32.51 -18.43 3.14
C PHE A 266 -31.82 -19.80 3.29
N TYR A 267 -31.41 -20.36 2.18
CA TYR A 267 -30.63 -21.59 2.13
C TYR A 267 -29.33 -21.35 1.37
N GLN A 268 -28.24 -21.83 1.91
CA GLN A 268 -26.93 -21.82 1.27
C GLN A 268 -26.89 -22.77 0.07
N PRO A 269 -25.89 -22.70 -0.82
CA PRO A 269 -25.76 -23.60 -1.97
C PRO A 269 -25.68 -25.09 -1.62
N ASN A 270 -25.21 -25.41 -0.42
CA ASN A 270 -25.15 -26.79 0.10
C ASN A 270 -26.51 -27.30 0.63
N GLY A 271 -27.57 -26.48 0.58
CA GLY A 271 -28.91 -26.81 1.05
C GLY A 271 -29.15 -26.59 2.56
N SER A 272 -28.16 -26.18 3.33
CA SER A 272 -28.35 -25.86 4.75
C SER A 272 -29.06 -24.51 4.93
N ALA A 273 -29.86 -24.35 6.00
CA ALA A 273 -30.49 -23.09 6.34
C ALA A 273 -29.39 -22.05 6.68
N TRP A 274 -29.51 -20.87 6.08
CA TRP A 274 -28.62 -19.74 6.35
C TRP A 274 -29.16 -18.92 7.50
N THR A 275 -28.89 -19.38 8.71
CA THR A 275 -29.31 -18.72 9.95
C THR A 275 -28.22 -17.78 10.45
N GLU A 276 -28.52 -16.98 11.49
CA GLU A 276 -27.55 -16.12 12.16
C GLU A 276 -26.37 -16.90 12.78
N ASN A 277 -26.60 -18.20 13.13
CA ASN A 277 -25.60 -19.10 13.70
C ASN A 277 -24.93 -20.00 12.66
N ASN A 278 -25.40 -20.00 11.41
CA ASN A 278 -24.86 -20.80 10.31
C ASN A 278 -24.54 -19.88 9.13
N ASN A 279 -23.45 -19.13 9.26
CA ASN A 279 -23.00 -18.16 8.28
C ASN A 279 -22.35 -18.84 7.06
N LEU A 280 -22.48 -18.23 5.89
CA LEU A 280 -21.73 -18.64 4.71
C LEU A 280 -20.25 -18.27 4.88
N SER A 281 -19.35 -19.27 4.82
CA SER A 281 -17.90 -19.07 4.86
C SER A 281 -17.31 -19.19 3.47
N VAL A 282 -16.47 -18.22 3.08
CA VAL A 282 -15.88 -18.12 1.74
C VAL A 282 -14.44 -17.63 1.85
N THR A 283 -13.65 -17.94 0.83
CA THR A 283 -12.30 -17.37 0.66
C THR A 283 -12.30 -16.36 -0.48
N GLY A 284 -11.77 -15.16 -0.23
CA GLY A 284 -11.68 -14.09 -1.20
C GLY A 284 -10.80 -14.42 -2.39
N SER A 285 -11.22 -14.00 -3.57
CA SER A 285 -10.46 -14.16 -4.83
C SER A 285 -9.73 -12.89 -5.26
N GLY A 286 -10.00 -11.76 -4.61
CA GLY A 286 -9.58 -10.44 -5.07
C GLY A 286 -10.45 -9.88 -6.21
N ALA A 287 -11.56 -10.55 -6.52
CA ALA A 287 -12.57 -10.10 -7.49
C ALA A 287 -13.97 -10.31 -6.90
N ALA A 288 -15.00 -9.78 -7.56
CA ALA A 288 -16.37 -10.00 -7.17
C ALA A 288 -16.73 -11.50 -7.29
N GLN A 289 -17.32 -12.06 -6.24
CA GLN A 289 -17.74 -13.45 -6.14
C GLN A 289 -19.23 -13.51 -5.80
N PRO A 290 -20.03 -14.40 -6.43
CA PRO A 290 -21.43 -14.58 -6.07
C PRO A 290 -21.55 -15.39 -4.77
N ALA A 291 -22.31 -14.88 -3.81
CA ALA A 291 -22.82 -15.64 -2.68
C ALA A 291 -24.27 -16.02 -3.00
N ASN A 292 -24.43 -17.20 -3.62
CA ASN A 292 -25.72 -17.70 -4.09
C ASN A 292 -26.60 -18.14 -2.91
N TYR A 293 -27.91 -17.97 -3.04
CA TYR A 293 -28.90 -18.45 -2.08
C TYR A 293 -30.20 -18.91 -2.75
N ILE A 294 -30.93 -19.75 -2.03
CA ILE A 294 -32.33 -20.08 -2.35
C ILE A 294 -33.19 -19.55 -1.20
N LEU A 295 -34.24 -18.81 -1.52
CA LEU A 295 -35.19 -18.30 -0.56
C LEU A 295 -36.49 -19.09 -0.67
N LYS A 296 -37.05 -19.53 0.46
CA LYS A 296 -38.28 -20.36 0.52
C LYS A 296 -39.22 -19.80 1.57
N ILE A 297 -40.51 -19.80 1.24
CA ILE A 297 -41.59 -19.62 2.22
C ILE A 297 -41.79 -20.92 2.97
N ASN A 298 -42.13 -20.90 4.26
CA ASN A 298 -42.46 -22.10 5.02
C ASN A 298 -43.79 -22.69 4.53
N PRO A 299 -43.77 -23.82 3.81
CA PRO A 299 -44.97 -24.38 3.20
C PRO A 299 -45.93 -25.01 4.23
N THR A 300 -45.45 -25.23 5.47
CA THR A 300 -46.22 -25.93 6.53
C THR A 300 -46.83 -24.96 7.53
N GLN A 301 -46.55 -23.65 7.41
CA GLN A 301 -47.20 -22.67 8.30
C GLN A 301 -48.69 -22.57 7.99
N SER A 302 -49.50 -22.14 8.99
CA SER A 302 -50.92 -21.87 8.81
C SER A 302 -51.17 -20.78 7.78
N ASN A 303 -52.33 -20.78 7.14
CA ASN A 303 -52.72 -19.75 6.19
C ASN A 303 -52.71 -18.37 6.86
N GLN A 304 -52.22 -17.40 6.13
CA GLN A 304 -52.13 -16.01 6.58
C GLN A 304 -53.08 -15.09 5.80
N PRO A 305 -53.51 -13.98 6.36
CA PRO A 305 -54.33 -12.99 5.63
C PRO A 305 -53.66 -12.54 4.31
N ALA A 306 -54.52 -12.30 3.31
CA ALA A 306 -54.02 -11.77 2.04
C ALA A 306 -53.42 -10.36 2.22
N GLY A 307 -52.30 -10.08 1.53
CA GLY A 307 -51.65 -8.77 1.55
C GLY A 307 -50.15 -8.86 1.24
N THR A 308 -49.44 -7.74 1.43
CA THR A 308 -48.00 -7.61 1.20
C THR A 308 -47.24 -7.77 2.51
N TYR A 309 -46.38 -8.74 2.56
CA TYR A 309 -45.48 -9.05 3.69
C TYR A 309 -44.09 -8.59 3.39
N THR A 310 -43.46 -7.88 4.32
CA THR A 310 -42.12 -7.30 4.16
C THR A 310 -41.20 -7.65 5.33
N ASP A 311 -39.92 -7.75 5.06
CA ASP A 311 -38.84 -7.80 6.04
C ASP A 311 -37.59 -7.07 5.48
N THR A 312 -36.78 -6.56 6.38
CA THR A 312 -35.48 -6.01 6.03
C THR A 312 -34.40 -6.94 6.55
N VAL A 313 -33.53 -7.39 5.65
CA VAL A 313 -32.41 -8.27 5.99
C VAL A 313 -31.10 -7.50 5.90
N LEU A 314 -30.40 -7.41 7.03
CA LEU A 314 -29.07 -6.82 7.10
C LEU A 314 -28.02 -7.85 6.64
N VAL A 315 -27.24 -7.50 5.64
CA VAL A 315 -26.09 -8.28 5.17
C VAL A 315 -24.84 -7.77 5.84
N THR A 316 -24.13 -8.62 6.58
CA THR A 316 -22.86 -8.29 7.23
C THR A 316 -21.76 -9.22 6.75
N VAL A 317 -20.61 -8.63 6.36
CA VAL A 317 -19.41 -9.37 5.98
C VAL A 317 -18.35 -9.16 7.04
N SER A 318 -17.85 -10.26 7.63
CA SER A 318 -16.78 -10.27 8.63
C SER A 318 -15.53 -10.97 8.08
N TYR A 319 -14.33 -10.35 8.24
CA TYR A 319 -13.05 -10.82 7.68
C TYR A 319 -11.85 -10.49 8.57
#